data_e45a9df44f470f1db250ba96290527b1
#
_entry.id   e45a9df44f470f1db250ba96290527b1
#
_cell.length_a   1.000
_cell.length_b   1.000
_cell.length_c   1.000
_cell.angle_alpha   90.00
_cell.angle_beta   90.00
_cell.angle_gamma   90.00
#
_symmetry.space_group_name_H-M   'P 1'
#
loop_
_entity.id
_entity.type
_entity.pdbx_description
1 polymer ?
#
loop_
_entity_poly.entity_id
_entity_poly.type
_entity_poly.pdbx_seq_one_letter_code
_entity_poly.pdbx_strand_id
1 'polypeptide(L)'
;MSTDFNQKVRDSVSSGSRTFLRLKIIILLLTIAFGLLFWYANQLILAIIPDNGQKQHYFKTSIGDTWYIEFIHSVQKTPVQEYFLVRGTNDLLLEKTMYQSMGVGLPFMASEGKLKTTGDGHFLLEMHREYQTLKLRTGLEACHKIYFGGNVLPIYNLYEPGTLVEIKVVKRYETWFQD
;
A
#
# COMPACT_ATOMS: atom_id res chain seq x y z
N MET A 1 12.18 -67.60 27.40
CA MET A 1 11.54 -67.35 26.09
C MET A 1 10.38 -66.37 26.15
N SER A 2 9.75 -66.06 27.28
CA SER A 2 8.60 -65.15 27.45
C SER A 2 8.97 -63.67 27.60
N THR A 3 10.14 -63.33 28.13
CA THR A 3 10.57 -61.97 28.42
C THR A 3 10.94 -61.15 27.16
N ASP A 4 11.52 -61.82 26.18
CA ASP A 4 12.01 -61.20 24.94
C ASP A 4 10.86 -60.78 24.01
N PHE A 5 9.78 -61.56 23.98
CA PHE A 5 8.55 -61.25 23.21
C PHE A 5 7.86 -60.00 23.76
N ASN A 6 7.72 -59.90 25.08
CA ASN A 6 7.07 -58.77 25.72
C ASN A 6 7.87 -57.45 25.56
N GLN A 7 9.19 -57.54 25.51
CA GLN A 7 10.04 -56.38 25.28
C GLN A 7 9.93 -55.87 23.84
N LYS A 8 9.90 -56.78 22.85
CA LYS A 8 9.74 -56.44 21.44
C LYS A 8 8.36 -55.80 21.14
N VAL A 9 7.30 -56.23 21.80
CA VAL A 9 5.97 -55.63 21.68
C VAL A 9 5.95 -54.23 22.31
N ARG A 10 6.57 -54.00 23.48
CA ARG A 10 6.68 -52.68 24.10
C ARG A 10 7.44 -51.69 23.24
N ASP A 11 8.55 -52.12 22.63
CA ASP A 11 9.39 -51.28 21.77
C ASP A 11 8.68 -50.89 20.50
N SER A 12 7.89 -51.80 19.91
CA SER A 12 7.10 -51.50 18.69
C SER A 12 5.93 -50.52 18.99
N VAL A 13 5.27 -50.63 20.13
CA VAL A 13 4.20 -49.73 20.58
C VAL A 13 4.75 -48.34 20.89
N SER A 14 5.93 -48.26 21.56
CA SER A 14 6.56 -46.99 21.91
C SER A 14 7.10 -46.26 20.66
N SER A 15 7.58 -47.01 19.66
CA SER A 15 8.05 -46.45 18.36
C SER A 15 6.89 -45.85 17.57
N GLY A 16 5.74 -46.54 17.49
CA GLY A 16 4.55 -46.02 16.82
C GLY A 16 4.03 -44.71 17.42
N SER A 17 3.99 -44.63 18.75
CA SER A 17 3.54 -43.42 19.46
C SER A 17 4.42 -42.19 19.19
N ARG A 18 5.73 -42.37 19.15
CA ARG A 18 6.70 -41.29 18.82
C ARG A 18 6.58 -40.81 17.38
N THR A 19 6.33 -41.71 16.45
CA THR A 19 6.12 -41.37 15.05
C THR A 19 4.82 -40.58 14.84
N PHE A 20 3.75 -40.97 15.47
CA PHE A 20 2.48 -40.23 15.48
C PHE A 20 2.61 -38.83 16.10
N LEU A 21 3.35 -38.72 17.19
CA LEU A 21 3.60 -37.42 17.80
C LEU A 21 4.41 -36.50 16.89
N ARG A 22 5.46 -37.01 16.25
CA ARG A 22 6.27 -36.26 15.27
C ARG A 22 5.42 -35.80 14.10
N LEU A 23 4.56 -36.66 13.55
CA LEU A 23 3.66 -36.29 12.46
C LEU A 23 2.70 -35.16 12.86
N LYS A 24 2.09 -35.23 14.05
CA LYS A 24 1.23 -34.16 14.56
C LYS A 24 1.97 -32.84 14.71
N ILE A 25 3.21 -32.86 15.20
CA ILE A 25 4.05 -31.65 15.31
C ILE A 25 4.35 -31.06 13.92
N ILE A 26 4.69 -31.91 12.95
CA ILE A 26 4.96 -31.45 11.57
C ILE A 26 3.71 -30.81 10.96
N ILE A 27 2.54 -31.45 11.09
CA ILE A 27 1.27 -30.89 10.61
C ILE A 27 0.99 -29.54 11.27
N LEU A 28 1.18 -29.44 12.59
CA LEU A 28 0.98 -28.18 13.32
C LEU A 28 1.92 -27.08 12.82
N LEU A 29 3.19 -27.42 12.60
CA LEU A 29 4.18 -26.42 12.07
C LEU A 29 3.83 -25.99 10.64
N LEU A 30 3.38 -26.92 9.80
CA LEU A 30 2.94 -26.59 8.43
C LEU A 30 1.68 -25.70 8.43
N THR A 31 0.72 -25.97 9.31
CA THR A 31 -0.49 -25.12 9.42
C THR A 31 -0.16 -23.72 9.91
N ILE A 32 0.75 -23.58 10.87
CA ILE A 32 1.24 -22.28 11.36
C ILE A 32 1.98 -21.55 10.21
N ALA A 33 2.90 -22.23 9.52
CA ALA A 33 3.65 -21.64 8.43
C ALA A 33 2.73 -21.18 7.28
N PHE A 34 1.72 -21.98 6.94
CA PHE A 34 0.71 -21.61 5.95
C PHE A 34 -0.11 -20.39 6.40
N GLY A 35 -0.55 -20.35 7.67
CA GLY A 35 -1.27 -19.21 8.22
C GLY A 35 -0.47 -17.91 8.19
N LEU A 36 0.83 -17.97 8.53
CA LEU A 36 1.74 -16.83 8.46
C LEU A 36 1.96 -16.36 7.02
N LEU A 37 2.17 -17.29 6.09
CA LEU A 37 2.31 -16.98 4.67
C LEU A 37 1.05 -16.33 4.10
N PHE A 38 -0.11 -16.91 4.43
CA PHE A 38 -1.41 -16.36 4.03
C PHE A 38 -1.62 -14.93 4.56
N TRP A 39 -1.35 -14.70 5.84
CA TRP A 39 -1.41 -13.37 6.44
C TRP A 39 -0.45 -12.39 5.75
N TYR A 40 0.80 -12.80 5.50
CA TYR A 40 1.81 -11.97 4.82
C TYR A 40 1.39 -11.62 3.40
N ALA A 41 0.90 -12.59 2.63
CA ALA A 41 0.44 -12.42 1.26
C ALA A 41 -0.76 -11.46 1.15
N ASN A 42 -1.62 -11.41 2.17
CA ASN A 42 -2.81 -10.58 2.19
C ASN A 42 -2.60 -9.17 2.77
N GLN A 43 -1.39 -8.78 3.12
CA GLN A 43 -1.10 -7.39 3.54
C GLN A 43 -1.39 -6.40 2.41
N LEU A 44 -1.87 -5.21 2.77
CA LEU A 44 -2.08 -4.12 1.82
C LEU A 44 -0.75 -3.46 1.46
N ILE A 45 -0.61 -3.12 0.20
CA ILE A 45 0.55 -2.44 -0.38
C ILE A 45 0.05 -1.25 -1.20
N LEU A 46 0.57 -0.07 -0.92
CA LEU A 46 0.47 1.08 -1.82
C LEU A 46 1.51 0.90 -2.91
N ALA A 47 1.07 0.61 -4.12
CA ALA A 47 1.90 0.35 -5.28
C ALA A 47 1.97 1.58 -6.18
N ILE A 48 3.17 1.94 -6.63
CA ILE A 48 3.47 3.03 -7.54
C ILE A 48 4.13 2.42 -8.77
N ILE A 49 3.39 2.37 -9.86
CA ILE A 49 3.67 1.55 -11.04
C ILE A 49 3.79 2.47 -12.26
N PRO A 50 5.00 2.65 -12.83
CA PRO A 50 5.19 3.35 -14.11
C PRO A 50 4.79 2.45 -15.29
N ASP A 51 4.25 3.05 -16.37
CA ASP A 51 3.79 2.34 -17.56
C ASP A 51 4.92 1.93 -18.55
N ASN A 52 6.13 2.42 -18.31
CA ASN A 52 7.28 2.23 -19.20
C ASN A 52 8.27 1.14 -18.75
N GLY A 53 7.89 0.28 -17.79
CA GLY A 53 8.74 -0.78 -17.27
C GLY A 53 9.88 -0.33 -16.35
N GLN A 54 9.93 0.96 -15.96
CA GLN A 54 10.87 1.42 -14.95
C GLN A 54 10.53 0.83 -13.58
N LYS A 55 11.45 0.97 -12.63
CA LYS A 55 11.33 0.38 -11.28
C LYS A 55 10.04 0.78 -10.57
N GLN A 56 9.27 -0.19 -10.15
CA GLN A 56 8.08 -0.02 -9.32
C GLN A 56 8.48 0.22 -7.86
N HIS A 57 7.65 0.96 -7.12
CA HIS A 57 7.84 1.21 -5.69
C HIS A 57 6.64 0.74 -4.89
N TYR A 58 6.92 0.13 -3.74
CA TYR A 58 5.92 -0.53 -2.90
C TYR A 58 6.07 -0.10 -1.44
N PHE A 59 4.99 0.37 -0.83
CA PHE A 59 4.93 0.70 0.58
C PHE A 59 3.89 -0.17 1.28
N LYS A 60 4.28 -0.80 2.39
CA LYS A 60 3.31 -1.49 3.23
C LYS A 60 2.33 -0.47 3.78
N THR A 61 1.02 -0.77 3.68
CA THR A 61 -0.04 0.11 4.16
C THR A 61 -1.12 -0.69 4.90
N SER A 62 -2.01 0.04 5.56
CA SER A 62 -3.16 -0.49 6.29
C SER A 62 -4.38 0.40 6.03
N ILE A 63 -5.58 -0.14 6.27
CA ILE A 63 -6.80 0.67 6.25
C ILE A 63 -6.68 1.75 7.35
N GLY A 64 -6.97 3.00 6.98
CA GLY A 64 -6.83 4.16 7.85
C GLY A 64 -5.50 4.92 7.72
N ASP A 65 -4.51 4.36 7.00
CA ASP A 65 -3.28 5.09 6.72
C ASP A 65 -3.56 6.26 5.76
N THR A 66 -2.86 7.38 6.01
CA THR A 66 -2.93 8.57 5.17
C THR A 66 -1.60 8.83 4.49
N TRP A 67 -1.68 9.40 3.30
CA TRP A 67 -0.54 9.82 2.49
C TRP A 67 -0.94 11.02 1.64
N TYR A 68 0.02 11.73 1.06
CA TYR A 68 -0.30 12.83 0.17
C TYR A 68 0.66 12.93 -1.01
N ILE A 69 0.16 13.53 -2.08
CA ILE A 69 0.95 13.98 -3.22
C ILE A 69 1.12 15.49 -3.11
N GLU A 70 2.35 15.95 -3.29
CA GLU A 70 2.68 17.35 -3.48
C GLU A 70 3.09 17.57 -4.93
N PHE A 71 2.59 18.63 -5.52
CA PHE A 71 3.00 19.06 -6.85
C PHE A 71 2.94 20.60 -6.98
N ILE A 72 3.67 21.12 -7.97
CA ILE A 72 3.66 22.56 -8.29
C ILE A 72 2.56 22.82 -9.32
N HIS A 73 1.64 23.71 -8.98
CA HIS A 73 0.57 24.11 -9.89
C HIS A 73 1.14 24.82 -11.12
N SER A 74 0.73 24.40 -12.33
CA SER A 74 1.33 24.84 -13.58
C SER A 74 1.21 26.36 -13.83
N VAL A 75 0.11 26.99 -13.43
CA VAL A 75 -0.16 28.42 -13.63
C VAL A 75 0.33 29.24 -12.44
N GLN A 76 -0.10 28.90 -11.23
CA GLN A 76 0.19 29.69 -10.02
C GLN A 76 1.62 29.49 -9.51
N LYS A 77 2.31 28.44 -9.96
CA LYS A 77 3.68 28.08 -9.53
C LYS A 77 3.81 27.94 -8.01
N THR A 78 2.71 27.58 -7.35
CA THR A 78 2.63 27.32 -5.91
C THR A 78 2.40 25.85 -5.63
N PRO A 79 2.83 25.33 -4.46
CA PRO A 79 2.60 23.94 -4.09
C PRO A 79 1.12 23.66 -3.83
N VAL A 80 0.69 22.48 -4.29
CA VAL A 80 -0.61 21.88 -4.01
C VAL A 80 -0.36 20.53 -3.35
N GLN A 81 -1.13 20.21 -2.32
CA GLN A 81 -1.07 18.94 -1.62
C GLN A 81 -2.44 18.27 -1.63
N GLU A 82 -2.50 17.05 -2.13
CA GLU A 82 -3.71 16.21 -2.15
C GLU A 82 -3.55 15.05 -1.16
N TYR A 83 -4.44 14.98 -0.18
CA TYR A 83 -4.38 14.02 0.93
C TYR A 83 -5.35 12.88 0.72
N PHE A 84 -4.81 11.68 0.76
CA PHE A 84 -5.53 10.43 0.51
C PHE A 84 -5.58 9.57 1.77
N LEU A 85 -6.73 8.94 1.99
CA LEU A 85 -6.97 7.90 2.98
C LEU A 85 -7.04 6.54 2.29
N VAL A 86 -6.37 5.53 2.84
CA VAL A 86 -6.48 4.13 2.40
C VAL A 86 -7.73 3.52 3.04
N ARG A 87 -8.72 3.11 2.24
CA ARG A 87 -9.92 2.43 2.72
C ARG A 87 -9.90 0.93 2.46
N GLY A 88 -9.12 0.48 1.46
CA GLY A 88 -9.01 -0.93 1.11
C GLY A 88 -8.25 -1.18 -0.19
N THR A 89 -8.35 -2.39 -0.72
CA THR A 89 -7.81 -2.74 -2.05
C THR A 89 -8.57 -1.97 -3.12
N ASN A 90 -7.84 -1.27 -4.00
CA ASN A 90 -8.39 -0.38 -5.03
C ASN A 90 -9.42 0.61 -4.48
N ASP A 91 -9.18 1.11 -3.27
CA ASP A 91 -10.09 2.02 -2.59
C ASP A 91 -9.30 3.10 -1.84
N LEU A 92 -9.15 4.24 -2.50
CA LEU A 92 -8.50 5.45 -2.01
C LEU A 92 -9.55 6.57 -1.94
N LEU A 93 -9.53 7.33 -0.87
CA LEU A 93 -10.37 8.51 -0.69
C LEU A 93 -9.50 9.76 -0.67
N LEU A 94 -9.72 10.69 -1.61
CA LEU A 94 -9.20 12.06 -1.50
C LEU A 94 -10.09 12.81 -0.51
N GLU A 95 -9.52 13.11 0.67
CA GLU A 95 -10.23 13.75 1.77
C GLU A 95 -10.12 15.27 1.75
N LYS A 96 -8.97 15.77 1.28
CA LYS A 96 -8.70 17.20 1.26
C LYS A 96 -7.61 17.57 0.28
N THR A 97 -7.71 18.78 -0.25
CA THR A 97 -6.66 19.45 -1.04
C THR A 97 -6.26 20.75 -0.35
N MET A 98 -4.96 21.00 -0.22
CA MET A 98 -4.41 22.22 0.34
C MET A 98 -3.61 22.96 -0.74
N TYR A 99 -3.79 24.28 -0.83
CA TYR A 99 -3.11 25.14 -1.80
C TYR A 99 -3.00 26.61 -1.30
N GLN A 100 -2.05 27.36 -1.86
CA GLN A 100 -1.76 28.74 -1.43
C GLN A 100 -2.60 29.81 -2.14
N SER A 101 -3.08 29.53 -3.35
CA SER A 101 -3.86 30.49 -4.12
C SER A 101 -4.95 29.80 -4.91
N MET A 102 -6.10 30.47 -5.09
CA MET A 102 -7.16 29.99 -5.94
C MET A 102 -6.73 30.17 -7.40
N GLY A 103 -6.45 29.08 -8.11
CA GLY A 103 -6.00 29.07 -9.50
C GLY A 103 -6.95 28.31 -10.41
N VAL A 104 -6.81 28.55 -11.70
CA VAL A 104 -7.56 27.83 -12.74
C VAL A 104 -7.20 26.34 -12.65
N GLY A 105 -8.22 25.47 -12.53
CA GLY A 105 -8.07 24.03 -12.45
C GLY A 105 -7.98 23.47 -11.03
N LEU A 106 -7.94 24.33 -9.99
CA LEU A 106 -8.10 23.88 -8.62
C LEU A 106 -9.58 23.86 -8.24
N PRO A 107 -10.02 22.87 -7.47
CA PRO A 107 -11.40 22.79 -7.00
C PRO A 107 -11.66 23.91 -5.96
N PHE A 108 -12.70 24.72 -6.16
CA PHE A 108 -13.09 25.80 -5.25
C PHE A 108 -14.60 25.96 -5.11
N MET A 109 -15.39 25.16 -5.85
CA MET A 109 -16.85 25.26 -5.82
C MET A 109 -17.44 24.55 -4.59
N ALA A 110 -18.51 25.11 -4.05
CA ALA A 110 -19.23 24.49 -2.93
C ALA A 110 -19.76 23.08 -3.25
N SER A 111 -19.95 22.77 -4.54
CA SER A 111 -20.32 21.43 -5.01
C SER A 111 -19.19 20.40 -4.91
N GLU A 112 -17.94 20.83 -4.79
CA GLU A 112 -16.76 19.97 -4.73
C GLU A 112 -16.33 19.66 -3.29
N GLY A 113 -16.75 20.50 -2.33
CA GLY A 113 -16.41 20.29 -0.93
C GLY A 113 -16.61 21.54 -0.06
N LYS A 114 -16.05 21.50 1.14
CA LYS A 114 -16.11 22.59 2.10
C LYS A 114 -14.76 23.34 2.12
N LEU A 115 -14.75 24.54 1.57
CA LEU A 115 -13.57 25.41 1.55
C LEU A 115 -13.39 26.09 2.91
N LYS A 116 -12.17 26.08 3.42
CA LYS A 116 -11.71 26.78 4.62
C LYS A 116 -10.44 27.55 4.31
N THR A 117 -10.21 28.67 4.99
CA THR A 117 -8.92 29.35 5.00
C THR A 117 -8.19 28.97 6.29
N THR A 118 -6.94 28.53 6.18
CA THR A 118 -6.10 28.25 7.33
C THR A 118 -5.46 29.53 7.86
N GLY A 119 -5.03 29.52 9.14
CA GLY A 119 -4.48 30.73 9.80
C GLY A 119 -3.19 31.25 9.18
N ASP A 120 -2.51 30.47 8.36
CA ASP A 120 -1.29 30.79 7.60
C ASP A 120 -1.56 31.27 6.15
N GLY A 121 -2.83 31.49 5.80
CA GLY A 121 -3.25 31.98 4.50
C GLY A 121 -3.40 30.94 3.40
N HIS A 122 -3.28 29.65 3.72
CA HIS A 122 -3.59 28.58 2.78
C HIS A 122 -5.10 28.31 2.69
N PHE A 123 -5.51 27.78 1.58
CA PHE A 123 -6.85 27.24 1.36
C PHE A 123 -6.86 25.73 1.57
N LEU A 124 -7.82 25.25 2.34
CA LEU A 124 -8.09 23.84 2.56
C LEU A 124 -9.48 23.52 2.04
N LEU A 125 -9.58 22.69 1.04
CA LEU A 125 -10.84 22.16 0.57
C LEU A 125 -11.01 20.73 1.11
N GLU A 126 -11.95 20.56 2.02
CA GLU A 126 -12.39 19.24 2.48
C GLU A 126 -13.34 18.66 1.43
N MET A 127 -13.03 17.46 0.93
CA MET A 127 -13.82 16.82 -0.12
C MET A 127 -13.95 15.32 0.14
N HIS A 128 -14.78 14.67 -0.66
CA HIS A 128 -14.96 13.22 -0.61
C HIS A 128 -14.98 12.68 -2.05
N ARG A 129 -13.79 12.34 -2.57
CA ARG A 129 -13.67 11.82 -3.92
C ARG A 129 -12.97 10.47 -3.92
N GLU A 130 -13.65 9.47 -4.45
CA GLU A 130 -13.18 8.08 -4.45
C GLU A 130 -12.36 7.77 -5.69
N TYR A 131 -11.28 7.01 -5.51
CA TYR A 131 -10.42 6.53 -6.57
C TYR A 131 -10.13 5.04 -6.39
N GLN A 132 -10.32 4.26 -7.44
CA GLN A 132 -9.81 2.89 -7.50
C GLN A 132 -8.30 2.87 -7.77
N THR A 133 -7.88 3.75 -8.67
CA THR A 133 -6.49 3.96 -9.08
C THR A 133 -6.30 5.44 -9.37
N LEU A 134 -5.28 6.04 -8.81
CA LEU A 134 -4.86 7.38 -9.18
C LEU A 134 -3.84 7.28 -10.31
N LYS A 135 -4.05 8.07 -11.37
CA LYS A 135 -3.17 8.13 -12.54
C LYS A 135 -2.64 9.54 -12.72
N LEU A 136 -1.34 9.68 -12.84
CA LEU A 136 -0.70 10.97 -13.10
C LEU A 136 0.43 10.79 -14.11
N ARG A 137 0.74 11.86 -14.85
CA ARG A 137 1.92 11.91 -15.72
C ARG A 137 3.03 12.67 -15.04
N THR A 138 4.24 12.10 -15.06
CA THR A 138 5.43 12.76 -14.52
C THR A 138 5.80 13.96 -15.36
N GLY A 139 6.31 15.01 -14.71
CA GLY A 139 6.77 16.21 -15.38
C GLY A 139 7.74 16.99 -14.49
N LEU A 140 8.77 17.57 -15.10
CA LEU A 140 9.77 18.35 -14.36
C LEU A 140 9.19 19.61 -13.73
N GLU A 141 8.19 20.25 -14.39
CA GLU A 141 7.55 21.46 -13.87
C GLU A 141 6.64 21.20 -12.67
N ALA A 142 5.92 20.09 -12.71
CA ALA A 142 5.00 19.73 -11.63
C ALA A 142 5.71 19.19 -10.39
N CYS A 143 6.94 18.69 -10.52
CA CYS A 143 7.77 18.19 -9.41
C CYS A 143 7.03 17.26 -8.45
N HIS A 144 6.22 16.32 -8.96
CA HIS A 144 5.39 15.43 -8.14
C HIS A 144 6.22 14.64 -7.13
N LYS A 145 5.80 14.69 -5.87
CA LYS A 145 6.36 13.92 -4.75
C LYS A 145 5.25 13.21 -4.00
N ILE A 146 5.51 11.98 -3.60
CA ILE A 146 4.61 11.20 -2.74
C ILE A 146 5.21 11.17 -1.34
N TYR A 147 4.39 11.48 -0.35
CA TYR A 147 4.74 11.43 1.07
C TYR A 147 3.93 10.33 1.76
N PHE A 148 4.62 9.31 2.26
CA PHE A 148 4.00 8.17 2.94
C PHE A 148 4.87 7.66 4.10
N GLY A 149 4.30 7.55 5.30
CA GLY A 149 4.98 6.93 6.47
C GLY A 149 6.33 7.58 6.80
N GLY A 150 6.48 8.90 6.64
CA GLY A 150 7.73 9.62 6.84
C GLY A 150 8.73 9.54 5.68
N ASN A 151 8.41 8.78 4.62
CA ASN A 151 9.23 8.70 3.42
C ASN A 151 8.75 9.70 2.38
N VAL A 152 9.70 10.19 1.55
CA VAL A 152 9.43 11.05 0.40
C VAL A 152 9.92 10.36 -0.86
N LEU A 153 9.02 10.16 -1.83
CA LEU A 153 9.34 9.59 -3.13
C LEU A 153 9.20 10.68 -4.21
N PRO A 154 10.31 11.26 -4.70
CA PRO A 154 10.28 12.30 -5.73
C PRO A 154 10.11 11.69 -7.12
N ILE A 155 8.88 11.33 -7.50
CA ILE A 155 8.59 10.60 -8.75
C ILE A 155 9.01 11.34 -10.02
N TYR A 156 9.09 12.67 -9.98
CA TYR A 156 9.60 13.49 -11.08
C TYR A 156 11.10 13.27 -11.37
N ASN A 157 11.88 12.77 -10.40
CA ASN A 157 13.29 12.42 -10.56
C ASN A 157 13.53 10.94 -10.83
N LEU A 158 12.56 10.10 -10.47
CA LEU A 158 12.68 8.65 -10.57
C LEU A 158 12.25 8.13 -11.93
N TYR A 159 11.32 8.83 -12.57
CA TYR A 159 10.73 8.42 -13.84
C TYR A 159 10.96 9.48 -14.91
N GLU A 160 11.06 9.02 -16.15
CA GLU A 160 11.18 9.90 -17.29
C GLU A 160 9.97 10.83 -17.41
N PRO A 161 10.17 12.09 -17.87
CA PRO A 161 9.06 13.01 -18.13
C PRO A 161 8.03 12.42 -19.10
N GLY A 162 6.74 12.53 -18.75
CA GLY A 162 5.64 11.99 -19.55
C GLY A 162 5.24 10.55 -19.19
N THR A 163 6.01 9.86 -18.35
CA THR A 163 5.63 8.51 -17.84
C THR A 163 4.29 8.57 -17.13
N LEU A 164 3.36 7.68 -17.47
CA LEU A 164 2.12 7.52 -16.75
C LEU A 164 2.41 6.66 -15.51
N VAL A 165 2.14 7.21 -14.33
CA VAL A 165 2.30 6.50 -13.06
C VAL A 165 0.93 6.17 -12.49
N GLU A 166 0.68 4.90 -12.23
CA GLU A 166 -0.49 4.41 -11.53
C GLU A 166 -0.18 4.23 -10.04
N ILE A 167 -1.04 4.76 -9.16
CA ILE A 167 -0.96 4.60 -7.72
C ILE A 167 -2.24 3.94 -7.26
N LYS A 168 -2.11 2.77 -6.64
CA LYS A 168 -3.24 1.96 -6.17
C LYS A 168 -2.87 1.14 -4.96
N VAL A 169 -3.88 0.70 -4.21
CA VAL A 169 -3.71 -0.24 -3.10
C VAL A 169 -4.05 -1.64 -3.58
N VAL A 170 -3.11 -2.55 -3.42
CA VAL A 170 -3.24 -3.96 -3.85
C VAL A 170 -2.89 -4.89 -2.69
N LYS A 171 -3.22 -6.17 -2.81
CA LYS A 171 -2.68 -7.20 -1.93
C LYS A 171 -1.24 -7.51 -2.29
N ARG A 172 -0.40 -7.84 -1.29
CA ARG A 172 1.01 -8.14 -1.50
C ARG A 172 1.25 -9.23 -2.54
N TYR A 173 0.43 -10.29 -2.56
CA TYR A 173 0.59 -11.38 -3.53
C TYR A 173 0.45 -10.90 -4.99
N GLU A 174 -0.29 -9.83 -5.24
CA GLU A 174 -0.45 -9.25 -6.58
C GLU A 174 0.84 -8.60 -7.10
N THR A 175 1.75 -8.21 -6.19
CA THR A 175 3.05 -7.60 -6.56
C THR A 175 4.11 -8.64 -6.96
N TRP A 176 3.88 -9.93 -6.74
CA TRP A 176 4.87 -10.99 -7.01
C TRP A 176 5.01 -11.35 -8.49
N PHE A 177 4.03 -10.96 -9.31
CA PHE A 177 3.92 -11.33 -10.73
C PHE A 177 3.84 -10.10 -11.64
N GLN A 178 4.20 -8.92 -11.14
CA GLN A 178 4.21 -7.67 -11.90
C GLN A 178 5.66 -7.34 -12.27
N ASP A 179 6.23 -8.14 -13.19
CA ASP A 179 7.49 -7.85 -13.87
C ASP A 179 7.26 -7.19 -15.23
#